data_01179734b3ac01c36c3a5084895d4b25
#
_entry.id   01179734b3ac01c36c3a5084895d4b25
#
_cell.length_a   1.000
_cell.length_b   1.000
_cell.length_c   1.000
_cell.angle_alpha   90.00
_cell.angle_beta   90.00
_cell.angle_gamma   90.00
#
_symmetry.space_group_name_H-M   'P 1'
#
loop_
_entity.id
_entity.type
_entity.pdbx_description
1 polymer ?
#
loop_
_entity_poly.entity_id
_entity_poly.type
_entity_poly.pdbx_seq_one_letter_code
_entity_poly.pdbx_strand_id
1 'polypeptide(L)' 'MISRMRLDEIRRARGFSQEYMADKLGCHRNTYAKMEEKPQNITMEVADKIATVLNVSINDIIFLESNLQNVELKGETK' A
#
# COMPACT_ATOMS: atom_id res chain seq x y z
N MET A 1 12.34 13.95 -9.64
CA MET A 1 12.04 12.56 -9.88
C MET A 1 11.21 11.98 -8.76
N ILE A 2 10.23 11.19 -9.10
CA ILE A 2 9.35 10.60 -8.11
C ILE A 2 9.84 9.21 -7.76
N SER A 3 9.97 8.98 -6.47
CA SER A 3 10.33 7.66 -6.00
C SER A 3 9.09 6.97 -5.51
N ARG A 4 8.84 5.81 -6.05
CA ARG A 4 7.74 4.99 -5.55
C ARG A 4 8.26 4.21 -4.36
N MET A 5 7.46 4.17 -3.31
CA MET A 5 7.87 3.55 -2.06
C MET A 5 6.81 2.56 -1.62
N ARG A 6 7.25 1.60 -0.84
CA ARG A 6 6.31 0.64 -0.27
C ARG A 6 5.45 1.34 0.76
N LEU A 7 4.28 0.76 0.98
CA LEU A 7 3.32 1.36 1.91
C LEU A 7 3.94 1.59 3.28
N ASP A 8 4.61 0.58 3.82
CA ASP A 8 5.17 0.73 5.15
C ASP A 8 6.27 1.78 5.20
N GLU A 9 7.00 1.94 4.10
CA GLU A 9 8.05 2.95 4.04
C GLU A 9 7.47 4.35 4.09
N ILE A 10 6.40 4.57 3.33
CA ILE A 10 5.77 5.90 3.30
C ILE A 10 5.17 6.21 4.66
N ARG A 11 4.51 5.22 5.27
CA ARG A 11 3.91 5.41 6.57
C ARG A 11 4.96 5.83 7.60
N ARG A 12 6.10 5.15 7.60
CA ARG A 12 7.16 5.47 8.55
C ARG A 12 7.76 6.82 8.28
N ALA A 13 7.89 7.17 7.00
CA ALA A 13 8.42 8.47 6.63
C ALA A 13 7.52 9.59 7.12
N ARG A 14 6.22 9.34 7.22
CA ARG A 14 5.28 10.32 7.74
C ARG A 14 5.25 10.32 9.27
N GLY A 15 5.88 9.34 9.91
CA GLY A 15 5.87 9.25 11.36
C GLY A 15 4.59 8.66 11.93
N PHE A 16 3.84 7.93 11.12
CA PHE A 16 2.56 7.35 11.55
C PHE A 16 2.77 5.91 12.00
N SER A 17 2.05 5.52 13.07
CA SER A 17 2.05 4.15 13.50
C SER A 17 1.01 3.35 12.72
N GLN A 18 1.10 2.02 12.82
CA GLN A 18 0.09 1.17 12.21
C GLN A 18 -1.27 1.42 12.88
N GLU A 19 -1.25 1.67 14.18
CA GLU A 19 -2.48 1.95 14.91
C GLU A 19 -3.12 3.24 14.42
N TYR A 20 -2.31 4.26 14.18
CA TYR A 20 -2.82 5.52 13.65
C TYR A 20 -3.50 5.29 12.29
N MET A 21 -2.83 4.54 11.41
CA MET A 21 -3.40 4.28 10.09
C MET A 21 -4.70 3.50 10.20
N ALA A 22 -4.72 2.48 11.07
CA ALA A 22 -5.91 1.68 11.25
C ALA A 22 -7.07 2.54 11.72
N ASP A 23 -6.80 3.43 12.67
CA ASP A 23 -7.81 4.33 13.18
C ASP A 23 -8.38 5.21 12.08
N LYS A 24 -7.51 5.76 11.25
CA LYS A 24 -7.96 6.63 10.16
C LYS A 24 -8.73 5.88 9.10
N LEU A 25 -8.42 4.60 8.92
CA LEU A 25 -9.11 3.78 7.94
C LEU A 25 -10.36 3.09 8.50
N GLY A 26 -10.57 3.20 9.81
CA GLY A 26 -11.74 2.60 10.43
C GLY A 26 -11.65 1.10 10.57
N CYS A 27 -10.46 0.56 10.76
CA CYS A 27 -10.28 -0.87 10.91
C CYS A 27 -9.38 -1.17 12.10
N HIS A 28 -9.28 -2.46 12.42
CA HIS A 28 -8.44 -2.89 13.52
C HIS A 28 -6.97 -2.85 13.10
N ARG A 29 -6.11 -2.62 14.08
CA ARG A 29 -4.68 -2.54 13.79
C ARG A 29 -4.16 -3.80 13.10
N ASN A 30 -4.63 -4.97 13.54
CA ASN A 30 -4.19 -6.22 12.92
C ASN A 30 -4.61 -6.30 11.46
N THR A 31 -5.78 -5.76 11.13
CA THR A 31 -6.23 -5.73 9.76
C THR A 31 -5.32 -4.85 8.92
N TYR A 32 -4.97 -3.70 9.45
CA TYR A 32 -4.08 -2.82 8.72
C TYR A 32 -2.69 -3.44 8.55
N ALA A 33 -2.19 -4.11 9.60
CA ALA A 33 -0.88 -4.74 9.52
C ALA A 33 -0.82 -5.75 8.39
N LYS A 34 -1.92 -6.49 8.19
CA LYS A 34 -1.97 -7.45 7.10
C LYS A 34 -1.95 -6.77 5.75
N MET A 35 -2.49 -5.58 5.66
CA MET A 35 -2.43 -4.82 4.43
C MET A 35 -1.00 -4.50 4.05
N GLU A 36 -0.17 -4.18 5.04
CA GLU A 36 1.24 -3.90 4.75
C GLU A 36 1.99 -5.17 4.37
N GLU A 37 1.58 -6.30 4.90
CA GLU A 37 2.21 -7.56 4.55
C GLU A 37 1.89 -7.97 3.12
N LYS A 38 0.66 -7.76 2.70
CA LYS A 38 0.21 -8.18 1.38
C LYS A 38 -0.54 -7.04 0.71
N PRO A 39 0.19 -6.02 0.31
CA PRO A 39 -0.47 -4.85 -0.29
C PRO A 39 -1.22 -5.16 -1.55
N GLN A 40 -0.86 -6.25 -2.22
CA GLN A 40 -1.57 -6.62 -3.46
C GLN A 40 -3.01 -7.03 -3.19
N ASN A 41 -3.36 -7.31 -1.93
CA ASN A 41 -4.74 -7.66 -1.58
C ASN A 41 -5.58 -6.45 -1.20
N ILE A 42 -5.01 -5.28 -1.19
CA ILE A 42 -5.74 -4.06 -0.84
C ILE A 42 -6.62 -3.67 -2.01
N THR A 43 -7.90 -3.40 -1.73
CA THR A 43 -8.80 -2.97 -2.79
C THR A 43 -8.46 -1.55 -3.22
N MET A 44 -8.92 -1.20 -4.41
CA MET A 44 -8.66 0.15 -4.92
C MET A 44 -9.28 1.21 -4.01
N GLU A 45 -10.45 0.92 -3.49
CA GLU A 45 -11.13 1.87 -2.61
C GLU A 45 -10.30 2.15 -1.36
N VAL A 46 -9.77 1.09 -0.75
CA VAL A 46 -8.97 1.24 0.45
C VAL A 46 -7.63 1.88 0.11
N ALA A 47 -7.05 1.51 -1.03
CA ALA A 47 -5.80 2.12 -1.46
C ALA A 47 -5.94 3.63 -1.62
N ASP A 48 -7.07 4.06 -2.14
CA ASP A 48 -7.33 5.48 -2.31
C ASP A 48 -7.40 6.18 -0.95
N LYS A 49 -8.05 5.55 0.02
CA LYS A 49 -8.12 6.12 1.36
C LYS A 49 -6.75 6.20 2.00
N ILE A 50 -5.95 5.16 1.81
CA ILE A 50 -4.59 5.15 2.35
C ILE A 50 -3.78 6.31 1.77
N ALA A 51 -3.86 6.51 0.48
CA ALA A 51 -3.12 7.59 -0.16
C ALA A 51 -3.56 8.93 0.39
N THR A 52 -4.85 9.09 0.63
CA THR A 52 -5.38 10.33 1.18
C THR A 52 -4.83 10.58 2.58
N VAL A 53 -4.84 9.55 3.42
CA VAL A 53 -4.32 9.70 4.79
C VAL A 53 -2.84 10.05 4.77
N LEU A 54 -2.09 9.44 3.87
CA LEU A 54 -0.65 9.70 3.76
C LEU A 54 -0.35 10.97 3.00
N ASN A 55 -1.36 11.55 2.36
CA ASN A 55 -1.21 12.79 1.60
C ASN A 55 -0.21 12.62 0.46
N VAL A 56 -0.36 11.52 -0.27
CA VAL A 56 0.47 11.25 -1.45
C VAL A 56 -0.44 10.77 -2.55
N SER A 57 0.10 10.74 -3.76
CA SER A 57 -0.64 10.16 -4.88
C SER A 57 -0.65 8.65 -4.74
N ILE A 58 -1.77 8.03 -5.10
CA ILE A 58 -1.85 6.58 -5.06
C ILE A 58 -0.77 5.96 -5.95
N ASN A 59 -0.34 6.69 -6.98
CA ASN A 59 0.70 6.20 -7.88
C ASN A 59 2.08 6.19 -7.25
N ASP A 60 2.24 6.88 -6.12
CA ASP A 60 3.53 6.91 -5.43
C ASP A 60 3.71 5.71 -4.52
N ILE A 61 2.68 4.90 -4.35
CA ILE A 61 2.73 3.76 -3.46
C ILE A 61 2.85 2.48 -4.28
N ILE A 62 3.74 1.60 -3.87
CA ILE A 62 3.91 0.32 -4.53
C ILE A 62 2.98 -0.69 -3.87
N PHE A 63 1.90 -1.05 -4.57
CA PHE A 63 0.97 -2.04 -4.07
C PHE A 63 1.16 -3.39 -4.73
N LEU A 64 1.70 -3.40 -5.95
CA LEU A 64 1.78 -4.62 -6.74
C LEU A 64 3.20 -4.88 -7.19
N GLU A 65 4.10 -4.73 -6.27
CA GLU A 65 5.51 -4.84 -6.59
C GLU A 65 5.84 -6.17 -7.25
N SER A 66 5.32 -7.25 -6.70
CA SER A 66 5.63 -8.55 -7.24
C SER A 66 5.06 -8.73 -8.63
N ASN A 67 3.97 -8.08 -8.92
CA ASN A 67 3.38 -8.21 -10.23
C ASN A 67 4.19 -7.53 -11.30
N LEU A 68 4.93 -6.52 -10.92
CA LEU A 68 5.74 -5.84 -11.89
C LEU A 68 6.80 -6.76 -12.46
N GLN A 69 7.18 -7.74 -11.69
CA GLN A 69 8.18 -8.67 -12.14
C GLN A 69 7.59 -9.81 -12.90
N ASN A 70 6.33 -10.12 -12.66
CA ASN A 70 5.70 -11.23 -13.27
C ASN A 70 4.92 -10.92 -14.48
N VAL A 71 4.71 -9.71 -14.67
CA VAL A 71 3.86 -9.33 -15.73
C VAL A 71 4.32 -9.89 -17.00
N GLU A 72 5.41 -10.10 -16.91
CA GLU A 72 5.84 -10.75 -17.94
C GLU A 72 5.72 -12.11 -17.87
N LEU A 73 5.64 -12.47 -17.38
CA LEU A 73 5.41 -13.63 -17.21
C LEU A 73 4.42 -14.24 -17.40
N LYS A 74 4.16 -13.99 -17.30
CA LYS A 74 3.28 -14.61 -17.40
C LYS A 74 2.70 -14.85 -17.91
N GLY A 75 3.28 -14.57 -18.13
CA GLY A 75 2.53 -14.90 -18.32
C GLY A 75 2.21 -15.19 -18.68
N GLU A 76 2.55 -15.21 -18.81
CA GLU A 76 2.11 -15.66 -18.89
C GLU A 76 1.64 -16.07 -19.04
N THR A 77 1.77 -16.03 -19.09
CA THR A 77 1.19 -16.53 -19.04
C THR A 77 0.68 -16.97 -19.32
N LYS A 78 0.73 -16.91 -19.23
CA LYS A 78 0.08 -17.39 -19.28
C LYS A 78 -0.13 -17.82 -19.53
#